data_11e854374b85385e8a1a1f3f3f026778
#
_entry.id   11e854374b85385e8a1a1f3f3f026778
#
_cell.length_a   1.000
_cell.length_b   1.000
_cell.length_c   1.000
_cell.angle_alpha   90.00
_cell.angle_beta   90.00
_cell.angle_gamma   90.00
#
_symmetry.space_group_name_H-M   'P 1'
#
loop_
_entity.id
_entity.type
_entity.pdbx_description
1 polymer ?
#
loop_
_entity_poly.entity_id
_entity_poly.type
_entity_poly.pdbx_seq_one_letter_code
_entity_poly.pdbx_strand_id
1 'polypeptide(L)'
;EPKFVQSIFDGALKAGVNYMDMAMSLSHVHETDPFNTPAEKLGDWQYDKHAEFEKAGLLALIGTGAEPGISNIFARYAADHLFSEVDEICILDGGNLVVRNDQGEEIFAPSFSIWTVIEECLNPPLIWEKDRGWYTTEPFSEPAMFEFPGGIGPIECVNVEHEEVNMLPRTMDAKKVRFKYGLGSEFIGVLQTLHALGLDKIEPVSVRSKSGRVEVAPRDLVAAVLPDPASLVDSMTGKTCAGTLVTGKGLDGKPRATYLYHVADTSWTGKNYNAQAVVWQTALVPVVALELLSRGDWKATGVRGPEEFDAKLFLDLMSSEYGQPWGSQDRNPENPDVIDANWE
;
A
#
# COMPACT_ATOMS: atom_id res chain seq x y z
N GLU A 1 -3.22 13.48 -0.86
CA GLU A 1 -4.47 12.91 -0.36
C GLU A 1 -5.39 12.46 -1.50
N PRO A 2 -6.03 11.28 -1.41
CA PRO A 2 -6.86 10.71 -2.48
C PRO A 2 -7.97 11.63 -2.98
N LYS A 3 -8.57 12.45 -2.12
CA LYS A 3 -9.63 13.40 -2.49
C LYS A 3 -9.25 14.44 -3.55
N PHE A 4 -7.95 14.65 -3.81
CA PHE A 4 -7.47 15.58 -4.83
C PHE A 4 -7.05 14.90 -6.14
N VAL A 5 -6.97 13.57 -6.16
CA VAL A 5 -6.45 12.79 -7.29
C VAL A 5 -7.21 13.12 -8.57
N GLN A 6 -8.54 13.05 -8.57
CA GLN A 6 -9.35 13.29 -9.78
C GLN A 6 -9.11 14.68 -10.39
N SER A 7 -9.11 15.72 -9.56
CA SER A 7 -8.92 17.10 -10.04
C SER A 7 -7.55 17.34 -10.65
N ILE A 8 -6.49 16.74 -10.05
CA ILE A 8 -5.11 16.87 -10.54
C ILE A 8 -4.92 16.03 -11.80
N PHE A 9 -5.47 14.82 -11.82
CA PHE A 9 -5.41 13.90 -12.96
C PHE A 9 -6.09 14.48 -14.22
N ASP A 10 -7.31 14.99 -14.09
CA ASP A 10 -8.01 15.70 -15.17
C ASP A 10 -7.26 16.95 -15.61
N GLY A 11 -6.66 17.69 -14.65
CA GLY A 11 -5.83 18.84 -14.92
C GLY A 11 -4.61 18.50 -15.78
N ALA A 12 -3.94 17.39 -15.49
CA ALA A 12 -2.79 16.91 -16.24
C ALA A 12 -3.17 16.53 -17.69
N LEU A 13 -4.24 15.74 -17.85
CA LEU A 13 -4.75 15.35 -19.15
C LEU A 13 -5.14 16.58 -19.99
N LYS A 14 -5.86 17.54 -19.40
CA LYS A 14 -6.27 18.78 -20.05
C LYS A 14 -5.07 19.66 -20.42
N ALA A 15 -4.02 19.67 -19.60
CA ALA A 15 -2.81 20.43 -19.87
C ALA A 15 -1.89 19.75 -20.90
N GLY A 16 -2.15 18.48 -21.27
CA GLY A 16 -1.30 17.71 -22.19
C GLY A 16 0.03 17.32 -21.58
N VAL A 17 0.06 16.99 -20.29
CA VAL A 17 1.27 16.58 -19.57
C VAL A 17 1.10 15.17 -18.96
N ASN A 18 2.22 14.47 -18.77
CA ASN A 18 2.21 13.20 -18.06
C ASN A 18 1.79 13.41 -16.60
N TYR A 19 1.27 12.34 -15.99
CA TYR A 19 0.81 12.31 -14.59
C TYR A 19 1.52 11.19 -13.82
N MET A 20 1.74 11.41 -12.53
CA MET A 20 2.19 10.38 -11.59
C MET A 20 1.57 10.62 -10.23
N ASP A 21 1.18 9.55 -9.55
CA ASP A 21 0.76 9.57 -8.15
C ASP A 21 1.34 8.40 -7.35
N MET A 22 1.15 8.47 -6.02
CA MET A 22 1.51 7.44 -5.05
C MET A 22 0.26 6.88 -4.34
N ALA A 23 -0.91 7.33 -4.72
CA ALA A 23 -2.21 6.88 -4.22
C ALA A 23 -3.24 7.09 -5.33
N MET A 24 -4.22 6.23 -5.41
CA MET A 24 -5.18 6.21 -6.52
C MET A 24 -6.51 6.89 -6.13
N SER A 25 -7.45 6.96 -7.08
CA SER A 25 -8.80 7.46 -6.79
C SER A 25 -9.54 6.53 -5.82
N LEU A 26 -10.37 7.12 -4.97
CA LEU A 26 -11.12 6.40 -3.95
C LEU A 26 -12.09 5.37 -4.54
N SER A 27 -12.36 4.34 -3.79
CA SER A 27 -13.40 3.36 -4.02
C SER A 27 -14.79 3.87 -3.56
N HIS A 28 -15.83 3.15 -3.93
CA HIS A 28 -17.17 3.31 -3.37
C HIS A 28 -17.67 1.95 -2.86
N VAL A 29 -18.15 1.96 -1.64
CA VAL A 29 -18.71 0.76 -1.00
C VAL A 29 -20.07 0.40 -1.62
N HIS A 30 -20.31 -0.90 -1.86
CA HIS A 30 -21.58 -1.37 -2.40
C HIS A 30 -22.72 -1.16 -1.39
N GLU A 31 -23.80 -0.48 -1.80
CA GLU A 31 -24.83 0.03 -0.89
C GLU A 31 -25.59 -1.07 -0.12
N THR A 32 -25.78 -2.25 -0.70
CA THR A 32 -26.66 -3.31 -0.15
C THR A 32 -25.93 -4.60 0.17
N ASP A 33 -24.71 -4.82 -0.36
CA ASP A 33 -23.94 -6.05 -0.16
C ASP A 33 -22.43 -5.74 -0.08
N PRO A 34 -21.99 -4.93 0.90
CA PRO A 34 -20.64 -4.39 0.96
C PRO A 34 -19.56 -5.45 1.20
N PHE A 35 -19.91 -6.62 1.77
CA PHE A 35 -18.94 -7.64 2.18
C PHE A 35 -18.88 -8.85 1.23
N ASN A 36 -19.47 -8.74 0.04
CA ASN A 36 -19.36 -9.78 -0.99
C ASN A 36 -19.16 -9.18 -2.39
N THR A 37 -19.71 -7.99 -2.62
CA THR A 37 -19.76 -7.39 -3.96
C THR A 37 -19.04 -6.05 -3.96
N PRO A 38 -17.98 -5.88 -4.76
CA PRO A 38 -17.36 -4.57 -4.93
C PRO A 38 -18.24 -3.65 -5.77
N ALA A 39 -18.22 -2.35 -5.47
CA ALA A 39 -18.74 -1.32 -6.36
C ALA A 39 -17.56 -0.73 -7.17
N GLU A 40 -17.32 0.57 -7.14
CA GLU A 40 -16.15 1.17 -7.74
C GLU A 40 -14.91 0.85 -6.88
N LYS A 41 -13.89 0.27 -7.48
CA LYS A 41 -12.65 -0.10 -6.79
C LYS A 41 -11.65 1.08 -6.80
N LEU A 42 -10.69 1.06 -5.87
CA LEU A 42 -9.58 2.01 -5.89
C LEU A 42 -8.95 2.08 -7.28
N GLY A 43 -8.87 3.28 -7.85
CA GLY A 43 -8.27 3.53 -9.16
C GLY A 43 -9.12 3.21 -10.40
N ASP A 44 -10.31 2.62 -10.27
CA ASP A 44 -11.17 2.32 -11.43
C ASP A 44 -11.42 3.56 -12.28
N TRP A 45 -11.74 4.69 -11.63
CA TRP A 45 -11.97 5.97 -12.32
C TRP A 45 -10.75 6.43 -13.15
N GLN A 46 -9.53 6.20 -12.67
CA GLN A 46 -8.30 6.52 -13.41
C GLN A 46 -8.09 5.57 -14.59
N TYR A 47 -8.31 4.26 -14.38
CA TYR A 47 -8.20 3.27 -15.45
C TYR A 47 -9.19 3.52 -16.59
N ASP A 48 -10.38 4.03 -16.29
CA ASP A 48 -11.40 4.39 -17.32
C ASP A 48 -10.87 5.48 -18.27
N LYS A 49 -9.88 6.28 -17.86
CA LYS A 49 -9.23 7.30 -18.68
C LYS A 49 -8.05 6.80 -19.52
N HIS A 50 -7.77 5.50 -19.48
CA HIS A 50 -6.64 4.90 -20.20
C HIS A 50 -6.61 5.30 -21.70
N ALA A 51 -7.70 5.12 -22.42
CA ALA A 51 -7.79 5.43 -23.84
C ALA A 51 -7.60 6.92 -24.17
N GLU A 52 -8.00 7.82 -23.26
CA GLU A 52 -7.81 9.25 -23.42
C GLU A 52 -6.34 9.65 -23.31
N PHE A 53 -5.62 9.12 -22.31
CA PHE A 53 -4.17 9.31 -22.14
C PHE A 53 -3.40 8.69 -23.30
N GLU A 54 -3.75 7.47 -23.72
CA GLU A 54 -3.10 6.79 -24.84
C GLU A 54 -3.26 7.57 -26.14
N LYS A 55 -4.47 8.06 -26.45
CA LYS A 55 -4.74 8.91 -27.62
C LYS A 55 -3.97 10.21 -27.59
N ALA A 56 -3.76 10.77 -26.42
CA ALA A 56 -2.97 12.00 -26.24
C ALA A 56 -1.46 11.76 -26.31
N GLY A 57 -1.01 10.49 -26.36
CA GLY A 57 0.41 10.14 -26.29
C GLY A 57 1.04 10.41 -24.92
N LEU A 58 0.23 10.45 -23.87
CA LEU A 58 0.63 10.74 -22.50
C LEU A 58 0.67 9.47 -21.65
N LEU A 59 1.50 9.48 -20.62
CA LEU A 59 1.55 8.47 -19.56
C LEU A 59 0.93 9.03 -18.28
N ALA A 60 0.01 8.28 -17.67
CA ALA A 60 -0.34 8.39 -16.28
C ALA A 60 0.21 7.14 -15.55
N LEU A 61 1.28 7.31 -14.79
CA LEU A 61 1.86 6.27 -13.94
C LEU A 61 1.25 6.39 -12.55
N ILE A 62 0.35 5.48 -12.23
CA ILE A 62 -0.45 5.53 -10.99
C ILE A 62 0.04 4.53 -9.95
N GLY A 63 -0.22 4.81 -8.67
CA GLY A 63 0.14 3.90 -7.59
C GLY A 63 1.65 3.65 -7.50
N THR A 64 2.47 4.70 -7.54
CA THR A 64 3.94 4.59 -7.57
C THR A 64 4.53 5.06 -6.24
N GLY A 65 4.14 4.43 -5.15
CA GLY A 65 4.63 4.64 -3.78
C GLY A 65 5.33 3.40 -3.22
N ALA A 66 5.28 3.22 -1.92
CA ALA A 66 5.71 1.97 -1.30
C ALA A 66 4.64 0.90 -1.53
N GLU A 67 3.44 1.17 -1.11
CA GLU A 67 2.23 0.40 -1.32
C GLU A 67 1.08 1.39 -1.57
N PRO A 68 0.56 1.36 -2.79
CA PRO A 68 1.01 0.63 -3.98
C PRO A 68 2.32 1.17 -4.55
N GLY A 69 3.09 0.29 -5.21
CA GLY A 69 4.31 0.69 -5.92
C GLY A 69 5.43 -0.34 -5.85
N ILE A 70 6.30 -0.31 -4.81
CA ILE A 70 7.39 -1.29 -4.73
C ILE A 70 6.87 -2.72 -4.58
N SER A 71 5.75 -2.92 -3.90
CA SER A 71 5.05 -4.20 -3.79
C SER A 71 4.65 -4.76 -5.15
N ASN A 72 4.13 -3.89 -6.05
CA ASN A 72 3.81 -4.24 -7.44
C ASN A 72 5.06 -4.67 -8.22
N ILE A 73 6.17 -3.94 -8.04
CA ILE A 73 7.45 -4.23 -8.67
C ILE A 73 7.99 -5.57 -8.16
N PHE A 74 7.87 -5.89 -6.87
CA PHE A 74 8.24 -7.19 -6.33
C PHE A 74 7.39 -8.32 -6.92
N ALA A 75 6.08 -8.12 -7.04
CA ALA A 75 5.19 -9.10 -7.67
C ALA A 75 5.61 -9.35 -9.13
N ARG A 76 5.88 -8.29 -9.91
CA ARG A 76 6.34 -8.38 -11.30
C ARG A 76 7.69 -9.09 -11.40
N TYR A 77 8.65 -8.73 -10.54
CA TYR A 77 9.95 -9.39 -10.51
C TYR A 77 9.84 -10.89 -10.22
N ALA A 78 9.02 -11.25 -9.23
CA ALA A 78 8.80 -12.67 -8.89
C ALA A 78 8.21 -13.44 -10.07
N ALA A 79 7.17 -12.92 -10.69
CA ALA A 79 6.52 -13.55 -11.85
C ALA A 79 7.46 -13.72 -13.04
N ASP A 80 8.35 -12.74 -13.30
CA ASP A 80 9.25 -12.81 -14.45
C ASP A 80 10.50 -13.67 -14.21
N HIS A 81 10.97 -13.77 -12.94
CA HIS A 81 12.30 -14.30 -12.66
C HIS A 81 12.32 -15.49 -11.69
N LEU A 82 11.28 -15.74 -10.92
CA LEU A 82 11.29 -16.74 -9.86
C LEU A 82 10.25 -17.84 -10.04
N PHE A 83 9.12 -17.54 -10.68
CA PHE A 83 7.99 -18.46 -10.79
C PHE A 83 7.67 -18.79 -12.24
N SER A 84 7.27 -20.05 -12.48
CA SER A 84 6.69 -20.51 -13.76
C SER A 84 5.15 -20.48 -13.73
N GLU A 85 4.55 -20.48 -12.54
CA GLU A 85 3.11 -20.38 -12.28
C GLU A 85 2.92 -19.68 -10.92
N VAL A 86 2.11 -18.64 -10.88
CA VAL A 86 1.79 -17.89 -9.65
C VAL A 86 0.42 -18.33 -9.14
N ASP A 87 0.40 -18.94 -7.95
CA ASP A 87 -0.83 -19.30 -7.27
C ASP A 87 -1.41 -18.13 -6.51
N GLU A 88 -0.61 -17.49 -5.67
CA GLU A 88 -1.06 -16.34 -4.89
C GLU A 88 0.00 -15.24 -4.82
N ILE A 89 -0.47 -13.98 -4.92
CA ILE A 89 0.27 -12.79 -4.57
C ILE A 89 -0.42 -12.19 -3.33
N CYS A 90 0.27 -12.21 -2.20
CA CYS A 90 -0.17 -11.56 -0.97
C CYS A 90 0.79 -10.42 -0.65
N ILE A 91 0.30 -9.20 -0.76
CA ILE A 91 1.06 -8.04 -0.29
C ILE A 91 1.00 -8.06 1.23
N LEU A 92 2.15 -7.88 1.87
CA LEU A 92 2.31 -7.91 3.32
C LEU A 92 3.17 -6.73 3.74
N ASP A 93 2.50 -5.72 4.24
CA ASP A 93 3.12 -4.53 4.84
C ASP A 93 2.99 -4.57 6.35
N GLY A 94 4.01 -4.09 7.06
CA GLY A 94 4.00 -4.01 8.51
C GLY A 94 5.24 -3.35 9.08
N GLY A 95 5.21 -3.13 10.39
CA GLY A 95 6.33 -2.48 11.06
C GLY A 95 6.22 -2.57 12.57
N ASN A 96 7.32 -2.21 13.24
CA ASN A 96 7.39 -2.10 14.71
C ASN A 96 7.63 -0.64 15.14
N LEU A 97 6.96 0.29 14.46
CA LEU A 97 7.07 1.72 14.76
C LEU A 97 6.48 2.03 16.13
N VAL A 98 7.21 2.81 16.91
CA VAL A 98 6.76 3.31 18.22
C VAL A 98 6.98 4.81 18.29
N VAL A 99 5.94 5.54 18.68
CA VAL A 99 6.02 6.99 18.93
C VAL A 99 5.96 7.25 20.42
N ARG A 100 6.85 8.13 20.93
CA ARG A 100 6.90 8.52 22.34
C ARG A 100 6.71 10.02 22.50
N ASN A 101 5.91 10.40 23.50
CA ASN A 101 5.76 11.81 23.86
C ASN A 101 7.00 12.33 24.63
N ASP A 102 7.01 13.62 25.00
CA ASP A 102 8.10 14.26 25.74
C ASP A 102 8.35 13.65 27.12
N GLN A 103 7.39 12.89 27.67
CA GLN A 103 7.51 12.17 28.94
C GLN A 103 8.09 10.74 28.73
N GLY A 104 8.33 10.32 27.48
CA GLY A 104 8.82 9.00 27.14
C GLY A 104 7.74 7.91 27.10
N GLU A 105 6.48 8.28 27.22
CA GLU A 105 5.34 7.37 27.17
C GLU A 105 4.98 7.05 25.70
N GLU A 106 4.63 5.81 25.43
CA GLU A 106 4.12 5.41 24.10
C GLU A 106 2.74 6.05 23.86
N ILE A 107 2.57 6.61 22.67
CA ILE A 107 1.32 7.25 22.26
C ILE A 107 0.85 6.67 20.93
N PHE A 108 -0.46 6.62 20.73
CA PHE A 108 -1.05 6.34 19.44
C PHE A 108 -0.80 7.50 18.49
N ALA A 109 -0.13 7.23 17.39
CA ALA A 109 0.10 8.21 16.32
C ALA A 109 0.20 7.50 14.97
N PRO A 110 -0.47 8.01 13.94
CA PRO A 110 -0.35 7.46 12.59
C PRO A 110 1.01 7.82 11.98
N SER A 111 1.58 6.91 11.19
CA SER A 111 2.82 7.15 10.46
C SER A 111 2.62 7.97 9.18
N PHE A 112 1.39 8.08 8.70
CA PHE A 112 0.96 8.91 7.58
C PHE A 112 -0.48 9.41 7.81
N SER A 113 -1.20 9.85 6.78
CA SER A 113 -2.55 10.42 6.94
C SER A 113 -3.50 9.45 7.65
N ILE A 114 -3.92 9.78 8.86
CA ILE A 114 -4.94 8.97 9.58
C ILE A 114 -6.26 8.92 8.82
N TRP A 115 -6.56 9.95 8.03
CA TRP A 115 -7.75 9.98 7.19
C TRP A 115 -7.73 8.84 6.17
N THR A 116 -6.56 8.61 5.53
CA THR A 116 -6.31 7.52 4.59
C THR A 116 -6.32 6.17 5.29
N VAL A 117 -5.65 6.04 6.44
CA VAL A 117 -5.63 4.80 7.24
C VAL A 117 -7.05 4.35 7.64
N ILE A 118 -7.92 5.30 8.04
CA ILE A 118 -9.31 5.00 8.37
C ILE A 118 -10.06 4.49 7.13
N GLU A 119 -9.84 5.10 5.96
CA GLU A 119 -10.47 4.67 4.70
C GLU A 119 -10.06 3.24 4.35
N GLU A 120 -8.77 2.99 4.21
CA GLU A 120 -8.22 1.70 3.81
C GLU A 120 -8.58 0.57 4.78
N CYS A 121 -8.50 0.83 6.09
CA CYS A 121 -8.68 -0.21 7.09
C CYS A 121 -10.14 -0.52 7.44
N LEU A 122 -11.07 0.44 7.25
CA LEU A 122 -12.48 0.27 7.62
C LEU A 122 -13.39 0.03 6.42
N ASN A 123 -12.92 0.27 5.20
CA ASN A 123 -13.62 -0.16 4.00
C ASN A 123 -13.54 -1.68 3.82
N PRO A 124 -14.49 -2.30 3.12
CA PRO A 124 -14.48 -3.73 2.81
C PRO A 124 -13.24 -4.11 1.99
N PRO A 125 -12.34 -4.96 2.51
CA PRO A 125 -11.17 -5.43 1.78
C PRO A 125 -11.53 -6.07 0.44
N LEU A 126 -10.83 -5.67 -0.61
CA LEU A 126 -10.94 -6.28 -1.92
C LEU A 126 -10.06 -7.53 -1.99
N ILE A 127 -10.56 -8.59 -2.60
CA ILE A 127 -9.82 -9.82 -2.92
C ILE A 127 -10.09 -10.18 -4.37
N TRP A 128 -9.07 -10.70 -5.05
CA TRP A 128 -9.18 -11.29 -6.38
C TRP A 128 -8.96 -12.79 -6.35
N GLU A 129 -9.83 -13.54 -7.02
CA GLU A 129 -9.63 -14.94 -7.36
C GLU A 129 -9.99 -15.18 -8.83
N LYS A 130 -9.12 -15.89 -9.57
CA LYS A 130 -9.21 -16.05 -11.03
C LYS A 130 -10.57 -16.58 -11.49
N ASP A 131 -11.13 -17.55 -10.75
CA ASP A 131 -12.41 -18.19 -11.10
C ASP A 131 -13.64 -17.43 -10.59
N ARG A 132 -13.46 -16.48 -9.68
CA ARG A 132 -14.53 -15.70 -9.05
C ARG A 132 -14.54 -14.24 -9.50
N GLY A 133 -13.41 -13.68 -9.83
CA GLY A 133 -13.22 -12.24 -10.03
C GLY A 133 -12.98 -11.51 -8.71
N TRP A 134 -13.18 -10.21 -8.71
CA TRP A 134 -13.10 -9.40 -7.50
C TRP A 134 -14.32 -9.60 -6.60
N TYR A 135 -14.07 -9.71 -5.32
CA TYR A 135 -15.08 -9.72 -4.28
C TYR A 135 -14.56 -9.01 -3.02
N THR A 136 -15.45 -8.68 -2.11
CA THR A 136 -15.11 -8.00 -0.85
C THR A 136 -15.35 -8.91 0.35
N THR A 137 -14.75 -8.54 1.48
CA THR A 137 -14.94 -9.23 2.76
C THR A 137 -15.15 -8.21 3.88
N GLU A 138 -15.41 -8.68 5.11
CA GLU A 138 -15.46 -7.79 6.27
C GLU A 138 -14.06 -7.22 6.57
N PRO A 139 -13.97 -5.96 7.04
CA PRO A 139 -12.72 -5.37 7.51
C PRO A 139 -12.02 -6.25 8.55
N PHE A 140 -10.68 -6.27 8.51
CA PHE A 140 -9.85 -7.09 9.38
C PHE A 140 -10.08 -8.60 9.28
N SER A 141 -10.64 -9.09 8.18
CA SER A 141 -10.85 -10.52 7.95
C SER A 141 -9.53 -11.28 7.81
N GLU A 142 -9.60 -12.59 8.02
CA GLU A 142 -8.50 -13.56 7.91
C GLU A 142 -7.23 -13.14 8.69
N PRO A 143 -7.33 -12.88 10.02
CA PRO A 143 -6.14 -12.54 10.80
C PRO A 143 -5.11 -13.67 10.78
N ALA A 144 -3.84 -13.32 10.58
CA ALA A 144 -2.74 -14.25 10.59
C ALA A 144 -1.47 -13.58 11.13
N MET A 145 -0.65 -14.33 11.86
CA MET A 145 0.68 -13.85 12.26
C MET A 145 1.64 -14.01 11.11
N PHE A 146 2.33 -12.93 10.73
CA PHE A 146 3.39 -12.97 9.74
C PHE A 146 4.71 -12.51 10.36
N GLU A 147 5.78 -13.27 10.11
CA GLU A 147 7.11 -12.94 10.62
C GLU A 147 7.87 -12.07 9.63
N PHE A 148 7.94 -10.78 9.92
CA PHE A 148 8.66 -9.80 9.10
C PHE A 148 10.17 -9.87 9.31
N PRO A 149 10.96 -9.71 8.24
CA PRO A 149 12.42 -9.69 8.31
C PRO A 149 12.95 -8.38 8.92
N GLY A 150 14.28 -8.24 8.94
CA GLY A 150 14.96 -6.99 9.35
C GLY A 150 14.90 -6.71 10.86
N GLY A 151 14.52 -7.70 11.68
CA GLY A 151 14.39 -7.55 13.13
C GLY A 151 13.06 -6.91 13.56
N ILE A 152 12.06 -6.86 12.68
CA ILE A 152 10.70 -6.42 12.99
C ILE A 152 9.99 -7.50 13.79
N GLY A 153 10.04 -8.78 13.35
CA GLY A 153 9.45 -9.92 14.04
C GLY A 153 7.99 -10.21 13.66
N PRO A 154 7.29 -11.05 14.46
CA PRO A 154 5.93 -11.46 14.16
C PRO A 154 4.92 -10.36 14.47
N ILE A 155 4.03 -10.07 13.51
CA ILE A 155 2.94 -9.10 13.64
C ILE A 155 1.65 -9.73 13.13
N GLU A 156 0.54 -9.45 13.78
CA GLU A 156 -0.79 -9.83 13.29
C GLU A 156 -1.16 -8.98 12.07
N CYS A 157 -1.40 -9.65 10.95
CA CYS A 157 -1.81 -9.07 9.68
C CYS A 157 -3.26 -9.41 9.38
N VAL A 158 -3.98 -8.46 8.85
CA VAL A 158 -5.41 -8.58 8.51
C VAL A 158 -5.66 -8.05 7.11
N ASN A 159 -6.70 -8.57 6.43
CA ASN A 159 -7.11 -8.00 5.15
C ASN A 159 -7.59 -6.57 5.34
N VAL A 160 -7.14 -5.68 4.46
CA VAL A 160 -7.62 -4.29 4.32
C VAL A 160 -7.85 -3.99 2.84
N GLU A 161 -8.60 -2.93 2.53
CA GLU A 161 -8.73 -2.44 1.16
C GLU A 161 -7.40 -1.84 0.71
N HIS A 162 -6.93 -2.23 -0.49
CA HIS A 162 -5.70 -1.66 -1.06
C HIS A 162 -5.66 -1.78 -2.58
N GLU A 163 -4.93 -0.87 -3.21
CA GLU A 163 -4.88 -0.66 -4.66
C GLU A 163 -4.33 -1.86 -5.45
N GLU A 164 -3.30 -2.55 -4.95
CA GLU A 164 -2.63 -3.65 -5.66
C GLU A 164 -3.60 -4.77 -6.03
N VAL A 165 -4.63 -4.98 -5.21
CA VAL A 165 -5.64 -6.01 -5.48
C VAL A 165 -6.48 -5.68 -6.71
N ASN A 166 -6.61 -4.38 -7.06
CA ASN A 166 -7.23 -3.96 -8.32
C ASN A 166 -6.22 -3.87 -9.47
N MET A 167 -4.94 -3.58 -9.19
CA MET A 167 -3.89 -3.37 -10.18
C MET A 167 -3.33 -4.68 -10.76
N LEU A 168 -2.81 -5.55 -9.89
CA LEU A 168 -2.05 -6.74 -10.28
C LEU A 168 -2.84 -7.71 -11.18
N PRO A 169 -4.12 -8.03 -10.90
CA PRO A 169 -4.87 -8.97 -11.74
C PRO A 169 -5.15 -8.47 -13.16
N ARG A 170 -4.97 -7.17 -13.43
CA ARG A 170 -5.17 -6.61 -14.77
C ARG A 170 -4.04 -6.96 -15.73
N THR A 171 -2.85 -7.24 -15.18
CA THR A 171 -1.61 -7.38 -15.97
C THR A 171 -0.82 -8.63 -15.63
N MET A 172 -1.20 -9.35 -14.57
CA MET A 172 -0.50 -10.54 -14.09
C MET A 172 -1.44 -11.75 -14.01
N ASP A 173 -0.95 -12.90 -14.43
CA ASP A 173 -1.70 -14.16 -14.33
C ASP A 173 -1.44 -14.83 -12.98
N ALA A 174 -2.18 -14.42 -11.94
CA ALA A 174 -2.21 -15.03 -10.63
C ALA A 174 -3.58 -15.67 -10.37
N LYS A 175 -3.62 -16.73 -9.53
CA LYS A 175 -4.91 -17.36 -9.16
C LYS A 175 -5.61 -16.60 -8.05
N LYS A 176 -4.84 -15.96 -7.15
CA LYS A 176 -5.35 -15.13 -6.04
C LYS A 176 -4.46 -13.92 -5.82
N VAL A 177 -5.07 -12.77 -5.51
CA VAL A 177 -4.38 -11.55 -5.08
C VAL A 177 -5.12 -10.96 -3.87
N ARG A 178 -4.38 -10.61 -2.83
CA ARG A 178 -4.89 -9.94 -1.64
C ARG A 178 -3.83 -9.05 -1.00
N PHE A 179 -4.28 -8.16 -0.15
CA PHE A 179 -3.43 -7.31 0.69
C PHE A 179 -3.70 -7.58 2.17
N LYS A 180 -2.65 -7.70 2.97
CA LYS A 180 -2.75 -7.81 4.43
C LYS A 180 -1.83 -6.79 5.09
N TYR A 181 -2.41 -6.02 6.01
CA TYR A 181 -1.67 -5.02 6.77
C TYR A 181 -1.31 -5.54 8.16
N GLY A 182 -0.03 -5.44 8.51
CA GLY A 182 0.51 -5.74 9.84
C GLY A 182 0.31 -4.57 10.80
N LEU A 183 -0.93 -4.37 11.22
CA LEU A 183 -1.32 -3.29 12.13
C LEU A 183 -1.06 -3.62 13.61
N GLY A 184 -1.14 -4.90 13.95
CA GLY A 184 -1.18 -5.34 15.34
C GLY A 184 -2.52 -5.10 16.03
N SER A 185 -2.81 -5.90 17.04
CA SER A 185 -4.13 -5.93 17.71
C SER A 185 -4.51 -4.62 18.40
N GLU A 186 -3.53 -3.87 18.92
CA GLU A 186 -3.79 -2.59 19.59
C GLU A 186 -4.30 -1.52 18.59
N PHE A 187 -3.64 -1.40 17.46
CA PHE A 187 -4.03 -0.44 16.42
C PHE A 187 -5.40 -0.78 15.84
N ILE A 188 -5.64 -2.07 15.53
CA ILE A 188 -6.95 -2.58 15.10
C ILE A 188 -8.04 -2.21 16.11
N GLY A 189 -7.79 -2.41 17.42
CA GLY A 189 -8.74 -2.05 18.48
C GLY A 189 -9.09 -0.58 18.53
N VAL A 190 -8.14 0.32 18.24
CA VAL A 190 -8.41 1.76 18.12
C VAL A 190 -9.31 2.05 16.92
N LEU A 191 -9.02 1.51 15.75
CA LEU A 191 -9.86 1.72 14.55
C LEU A 191 -11.28 1.18 14.73
N GLN A 192 -11.44 0.00 15.31
CA GLN A 192 -12.75 -0.56 15.64
C GLN A 192 -13.53 0.34 16.63
N THR A 193 -12.83 0.95 17.60
CA THR A 193 -13.45 1.90 18.53
C THR A 193 -13.91 3.17 17.82
N LEU A 194 -13.10 3.74 16.93
CA LEU A 194 -13.49 4.90 16.12
C LEU A 194 -14.74 4.58 15.29
N HIS A 195 -14.78 3.41 14.66
CA HIS A 195 -15.94 2.94 13.88
C HIS A 195 -17.20 2.78 14.75
N ALA A 196 -17.08 2.13 15.89
CA ALA A 196 -18.21 1.93 16.81
C ALA A 196 -18.79 3.26 17.35
N LEU A 197 -17.97 4.29 17.46
CA LEU A 197 -18.38 5.64 17.85
C LEU A 197 -18.86 6.49 16.66
N GLY A 198 -18.73 6.02 15.41
CA GLY A 198 -19.04 6.77 14.18
C GLY A 198 -18.05 7.92 13.92
N LEU A 199 -16.85 7.84 14.48
CA LEU A 199 -15.79 8.84 14.30
C LEU A 199 -15.03 8.67 12.96
N ASP A 200 -15.25 7.59 12.25
CA ASP A 200 -14.79 7.29 10.90
C ASP A 200 -15.61 7.97 9.79
N LYS A 201 -16.79 8.51 10.12
CA LYS A 201 -17.72 9.08 9.14
C LYS A 201 -17.24 10.40 8.57
N ILE A 202 -17.53 10.61 7.27
CA ILE A 202 -17.18 11.83 6.53
C ILE A 202 -18.37 12.81 6.39
N GLU A 203 -19.62 12.33 6.60
CA GLU A 203 -20.79 13.19 6.57
C GLU A 203 -20.78 14.12 7.76
N PRO A 204 -20.95 15.44 7.54
CA PRO A 204 -20.97 16.41 8.62
C PRO A 204 -22.12 16.19 9.61
N VAL A 205 -21.82 16.30 10.89
CA VAL A 205 -22.79 16.29 11.99
C VAL A 205 -22.85 17.64 12.66
N SER A 206 -24.07 18.04 13.11
CA SER A 206 -24.27 19.34 13.76
C SER A 206 -23.84 19.31 15.23
N VAL A 207 -22.75 20.00 15.56
CA VAL A 207 -22.17 20.08 16.91
C VAL A 207 -22.51 21.42 17.56
N ARG A 208 -22.85 21.42 18.86
CA ARG A 208 -23.02 22.65 19.65
C ARG A 208 -21.66 23.21 20.06
N SER A 209 -21.42 24.45 19.70
CA SER A 209 -20.23 25.21 20.14
C SER A 209 -20.60 26.48 20.91
N LYS A 210 -19.62 27.18 21.46
CA LYS A 210 -19.84 28.49 22.13
C LYS A 210 -20.38 29.54 21.15
N SER A 211 -20.07 29.45 19.88
CA SER A 211 -20.51 30.37 18.83
C SER A 211 -21.80 29.92 18.11
N GLY A 212 -22.48 28.85 18.59
CA GLY A 212 -23.66 28.29 17.99
C GLY A 212 -23.44 26.86 17.46
N ARG A 213 -24.26 26.43 16.52
CA ARG A 213 -24.09 25.15 15.85
C ARG A 213 -23.06 25.28 14.74
N VAL A 214 -22.19 24.29 14.64
CA VAL A 214 -21.20 24.13 13.57
C VAL A 214 -21.33 22.73 12.96
N GLU A 215 -21.14 22.60 11.68
CA GLU A 215 -21.09 21.31 10.98
C GLU A 215 -19.64 20.80 10.98
N VAL A 216 -19.43 19.57 11.42
CA VAL A 216 -18.11 18.96 11.54
C VAL A 216 -18.18 17.53 11.00
N ALA A 217 -17.30 17.16 10.09
CA ALA A 217 -17.09 15.76 9.71
C ALA A 217 -16.32 15.05 10.85
N PRO A 218 -16.85 13.94 11.42
CA PRO A 218 -16.20 13.28 12.56
C PRO A 218 -14.76 12.84 12.25
N ARG A 219 -14.49 12.29 11.06
CA ARG A 219 -13.14 11.88 10.62
C ARG A 219 -12.17 13.05 10.58
N ASP A 220 -12.61 14.22 10.12
CA ASP A 220 -11.77 15.43 10.11
C ASP A 220 -11.37 15.87 11.52
N LEU A 221 -12.27 15.69 12.49
CA LEU A 221 -11.95 15.96 13.89
C LEU A 221 -10.91 14.99 14.44
N VAL A 222 -11.01 13.69 14.13
CA VAL A 222 -10.00 12.69 14.50
C VAL A 222 -8.65 13.09 13.92
N ALA A 223 -8.59 13.41 12.63
CA ALA A 223 -7.36 13.84 11.97
C ALA A 223 -6.76 15.13 12.60
N ALA A 224 -7.60 16.06 13.01
CA ALA A 224 -7.14 17.34 13.57
C ALA A 224 -6.61 17.25 15.01
N VAL A 225 -6.99 16.22 15.79
CA VAL A 225 -6.53 16.06 17.19
C VAL A 225 -5.33 15.14 17.33
N LEU A 226 -5.00 14.35 16.31
CA LEU A 226 -3.84 13.49 16.31
C LEU A 226 -2.58 14.28 15.92
N PRO A 227 -1.38 13.81 16.33
CA PRO A 227 -0.13 14.42 15.90
C PRO A 227 0.01 14.42 14.38
N ASP A 228 0.53 15.49 13.82
CA ASP A 228 0.91 15.54 12.40
C ASP A 228 2.06 14.55 12.15
N PRO A 229 1.92 13.56 11.26
CA PRO A 229 2.98 12.61 10.94
C PRO A 229 4.32 13.26 10.57
N ALA A 230 4.29 14.43 9.94
CA ALA A 230 5.51 15.18 9.58
C ALA A 230 6.31 15.66 10.81
N SER A 231 5.65 15.81 11.97
CA SER A 231 6.28 16.24 13.22
C SER A 231 6.90 15.09 14.04
N LEU A 232 6.72 13.85 13.63
CA LEU A 232 7.06 12.66 14.43
C LEU A 232 8.49 12.14 14.25
N VAL A 233 9.30 12.74 13.40
CA VAL A 233 10.64 12.23 13.04
C VAL A 233 11.52 11.98 14.27
N ASP A 234 11.56 12.92 15.22
CA ASP A 234 12.42 12.84 16.40
C ASP A 234 11.82 11.98 17.53
N SER A 235 10.52 11.70 17.49
CA SER A 235 9.78 10.95 18.52
C SER A 235 9.43 9.52 18.10
N MET A 236 9.69 9.16 16.82
CA MET A 236 9.40 7.86 16.26
C MET A 236 10.67 7.00 16.16
N THR A 237 10.54 5.73 16.53
CA THR A 237 11.58 4.71 16.37
C THR A 237 11.00 3.46 15.74
N GLY A 238 11.85 2.56 15.27
CA GLY A 238 11.43 1.31 14.65
C GLY A 238 11.59 1.31 13.13
N LYS A 239 11.03 0.29 12.51
CA LYS A 239 11.19 0.00 11.07
C LYS A 239 9.85 -0.31 10.43
N THR A 240 9.78 -0.06 9.13
CA THR A 240 8.71 -0.51 8.25
C THR A 240 9.24 -1.52 7.24
N CYS A 241 8.41 -2.42 6.81
CA CYS A 241 8.70 -3.41 5.79
C CYS A 241 7.54 -3.45 4.79
N ALA A 242 7.82 -3.00 3.59
CA ALA A 242 6.94 -3.15 2.43
C ALA A 242 7.35 -4.41 1.67
N GLY A 243 6.41 -5.31 1.37
CA GLY A 243 6.79 -6.54 0.69
C GLY A 243 5.65 -7.35 0.08
N THR A 244 6.05 -8.35 -0.68
CA THR A 244 5.13 -9.21 -1.44
C THR A 244 5.53 -10.67 -1.27
N LEU A 245 4.66 -11.46 -0.70
CA LEU A 245 4.77 -12.91 -0.65
C LEU A 245 4.11 -13.50 -1.89
N VAL A 246 4.91 -14.21 -2.68
CA VAL A 246 4.43 -14.94 -3.86
C VAL A 246 4.56 -16.42 -3.60
N THR A 247 3.49 -17.17 -3.88
CA THR A 247 3.48 -18.64 -3.82
C THR A 247 3.08 -19.22 -5.16
N GLY A 248 3.53 -20.44 -5.45
CA GLY A 248 3.23 -21.11 -6.71
C GLY A 248 4.26 -22.17 -7.07
N LYS A 249 4.58 -22.29 -8.36
CA LYS A 249 5.64 -23.15 -8.88
C LYS A 249 6.85 -22.32 -9.27
N GLY A 250 8.01 -22.68 -8.75
CA GLY A 250 9.28 -22.12 -9.19
C GLY A 250 9.62 -22.47 -10.64
N LEU A 251 10.67 -21.88 -11.19
CA LEU A 251 11.17 -22.17 -12.54
C LEU A 251 11.61 -23.64 -12.70
N ASP A 252 11.92 -24.33 -11.61
CA ASP A 252 12.21 -25.76 -11.57
C ASP A 252 10.96 -26.65 -11.51
N GLY A 253 9.76 -26.06 -11.49
CA GLY A 253 8.48 -26.74 -11.43
C GLY A 253 8.06 -27.22 -10.05
N LYS A 254 8.84 -26.94 -8.99
CA LYS A 254 8.51 -27.33 -7.61
C LYS A 254 7.69 -26.24 -6.90
N PRO A 255 6.92 -26.61 -5.85
CA PRO A 255 6.31 -25.62 -4.97
C PRO A 255 7.36 -24.62 -4.43
N ARG A 256 7.03 -23.35 -4.49
CA ARG A 256 7.88 -22.26 -4.02
C ARG A 256 7.05 -21.20 -3.31
N ALA A 257 7.61 -20.62 -2.26
CA ALA A 257 7.12 -19.41 -1.62
C ALA A 257 8.31 -18.46 -1.42
N THR A 258 8.17 -17.21 -1.84
CA THR A 258 9.24 -16.21 -1.72
C THR A 258 8.64 -14.89 -1.27
N TYR A 259 9.19 -14.32 -0.20
CA TYR A 259 8.88 -12.97 0.26
C TYR A 259 9.96 -12.01 -0.24
N LEU A 260 9.56 -11.06 -1.09
CA LEU A 260 10.41 -9.97 -1.58
C LEU A 260 10.04 -8.72 -0.79
N TYR A 261 11.04 -7.96 -0.32
CA TYR A 261 10.76 -6.88 0.62
C TYR A 261 11.81 -5.77 0.62
N HIS A 262 11.40 -4.61 1.09
CA HIS A 262 12.30 -3.51 1.44
C HIS A 262 12.00 -3.04 2.86
N VAL A 263 13.06 -2.89 3.69
CA VAL A 263 12.96 -2.41 5.07
C VAL A 263 13.53 -1.02 5.19
N ALA A 264 12.77 -0.09 5.77
CA ALA A 264 13.23 1.24 6.12
C ALA A 264 13.30 1.43 7.64
N ASP A 265 14.37 2.06 8.13
CA ASP A 265 14.62 2.32 9.56
C ASP A 265 14.46 3.81 9.85
N THR A 266 13.53 4.18 10.76
CA THR A 266 13.23 5.58 11.09
C THR A 266 14.44 6.33 11.65
N SER A 267 15.30 5.67 12.43
CA SER A 267 16.49 6.32 12.97
C SER A 267 17.48 6.67 11.86
N TRP A 268 17.58 5.81 10.84
CA TRP A 268 18.44 6.07 9.69
C TRP A 268 17.85 7.14 8.76
N THR A 269 16.56 7.06 8.44
CA THR A 269 15.90 8.02 7.55
C THR A 269 15.80 9.40 8.20
N GLY A 270 15.50 9.47 9.50
CA GLY A 270 15.49 10.71 10.28
C GLY A 270 16.84 11.41 10.24
N LYS A 271 17.92 10.67 10.51
CA LYS A 271 19.29 11.22 10.51
C LYS A 271 19.74 11.73 9.15
N ASN A 272 19.43 11.02 8.07
CA ASN A 272 19.96 11.30 6.73
C ASN A 272 19.07 12.20 5.89
N TYR A 273 17.74 12.19 6.10
CA TYR A 273 16.75 12.86 5.26
C TYR A 273 15.75 13.72 6.04
N ASN A 274 15.83 13.74 7.38
CA ASN A 274 14.85 14.40 8.24
C ASN A 274 13.40 13.96 7.94
N ALA A 275 13.23 12.66 7.68
CA ALA A 275 11.94 12.05 7.35
C ALA A 275 11.81 10.71 8.10
N GLN A 276 10.61 10.39 8.54
CA GLN A 276 10.30 9.07 9.09
C GLN A 276 10.27 7.99 8.00
N ALA A 277 10.41 6.73 8.40
CA ALA A 277 10.63 5.61 7.48
C ALA A 277 9.55 5.48 6.39
N VAL A 278 8.26 5.57 6.75
CA VAL A 278 7.14 5.42 5.79
C VAL A 278 7.19 6.51 4.73
N VAL A 279 7.35 7.77 5.12
CA VAL A 279 7.41 8.91 4.20
C VAL A 279 8.60 8.79 3.25
N TRP A 280 9.77 8.42 3.79
CA TRP A 280 10.97 8.25 2.99
C TRP A 280 10.86 7.07 2.02
N GLN A 281 10.34 5.92 2.48
CA GLN A 281 10.17 4.71 1.67
C GLN A 281 9.20 4.97 0.51
N THR A 282 8.07 5.64 0.78
CA THR A 282 7.11 6.05 -0.24
C THR A 282 7.72 7.01 -1.26
N ALA A 283 8.53 7.98 -0.82
CA ALA A 283 9.14 8.96 -1.70
C ALA A 283 10.27 8.39 -2.58
N LEU A 284 10.94 7.34 -2.15
CA LEU A 284 12.03 6.70 -2.93
C LEU A 284 11.52 6.14 -4.26
N VAL A 285 10.37 5.51 -4.26
CA VAL A 285 9.84 4.77 -5.41
C VAL A 285 9.54 5.67 -6.62
N PRO A 286 8.81 6.79 -6.49
CA PRO A 286 8.58 7.69 -7.61
C PRO A 286 9.87 8.35 -8.12
N VAL A 287 10.88 8.57 -7.25
CA VAL A 287 12.18 9.12 -7.68
C VAL A 287 12.90 8.15 -8.61
N VAL A 288 12.97 6.87 -8.24
CA VAL A 288 13.58 5.83 -9.09
C VAL A 288 12.80 5.67 -10.41
N ALA A 289 11.47 5.66 -10.34
CA ALA A 289 10.60 5.56 -11.52
C ALA A 289 10.78 6.76 -12.47
N LEU A 290 10.82 8.00 -11.94
CA LEU A 290 11.09 9.22 -12.72
C LEU A 290 12.44 9.16 -13.42
N GLU A 291 13.46 8.63 -12.79
CA GLU A 291 14.76 8.46 -13.41
C GLU A 291 14.73 7.49 -14.58
N LEU A 292 14.10 6.32 -14.41
CA LEU A 292 13.93 5.34 -15.50
C LEU A 292 13.11 5.91 -16.67
N LEU A 293 12.06 6.69 -16.38
CA LEU A 293 11.30 7.42 -17.39
C LEU A 293 12.16 8.47 -18.10
N SER A 294 12.96 9.24 -17.37
CA SER A 294 13.83 10.29 -17.92
C SER A 294 14.95 9.72 -18.80
N ARG A 295 15.51 8.58 -18.42
CA ARG A 295 16.50 7.84 -19.22
C ARG A 295 15.87 7.18 -20.46
N GLY A 296 14.55 7.01 -20.44
CA GLY A 296 13.78 6.33 -21.47
C GLY A 296 13.89 4.79 -21.38
N ASP A 297 14.29 4.26 -20.23
CA ASP A 297 14.30 2.82 -19.93
C ASP A 297 12.88 2.32 -19.68
N TRP A 298 12.04 3.14 -19.03
CA TRP A 298 10.60 2.94 -18.98
C TRP A 298 9.88 3.83 -19.99
N LYS A 299 9.00 3.25 -20.81
CA LYS A 299 8.21 3.96 -21.84
C LYS A 299 6.85 3.31 -21.99
N ALA A 300 5.80 4.12 -21.86
CA ALA A 300 4.43 3.72 -22.15
C ALA A 300 3.55 4.93 -22.42
N THR A 301 2.33 4.68 -22.84
CA THR A 301 1.22 5.65 -22.89
C THR A 301 -0.01 5.02 -22.25
N GLY A 302 -1.02 5.84 -21.94
CA GLY A 302 -2.20 5.40 -21.22
C GLY A 302 -2.02 5.47 -19.71
N VAL A 303 -2.91 4.84 -18.98
CA VAL A 303 -2.85 4.71 -17.51
C VAL A 303 -2.19 3.37 -17.18
N ARG A 304 -1.12 3.40 -16.42
CA ARG A 304 -0.27 2.24 -16.12
C ARG A 304 0.10 2.18 -14.65
N GLY A 305 0.19 0.97 -14.11
CA GLY A 305 0.86 0.69 -12.85
C GLY A 305 2.34 0.36 -13.02
N PRO A 306 3.16 0.42 -11.95
CA PRO A 306 4.59 0.10 -12.01
C PRO A 306 4.87 -1.37 -12.38
N GLU A 307 3.94 -2.29 -12.11
CA GLU A 307 4.03 -3.72 -12.51
C GLU A 307 3.98 -3.95 -14.01
N GLU A 308 3.69 -2.94 -14.80
CA GLU A 308 3.67 -3.04 -16.27
C GLU A 308 5.03 -2.74 -16.90
N PHE A 309 6.04 -2.44 -16.09
CA PHE A 309 7.40 -2.11 -16.55
C PHE A 309 8.41 -3.15 -16.09
N ASP A 310 9.64 -3.03 -16.59
CA ASP A 310 10.75 -3.91 -16.19
C ASP A 310 11.11 -3.68 -14.71
N ALA A 311 10.71 -4.62 -13.87
CA ALA A 311 10.95 -4.58 -12.43
C ALA A 311 12.44 -4.74 -12.09
N LYS A 312 13.20 -5.49 -12.90
CA LYS A 312 14.62 -5.71 -12.64
C LYS A 312 15.41 -4.42 -12.80
N LEU A 313 15.13 -3.63 -13.82
CA LEU A 313 15.79 -2.31 -14.02
C LEU A 313 15.54 -1.40 -12.83
N PHE A 314 14.32 -1.40 -12.30
CA PHE A 314 13.97 -0.60 -11.11
C PHE A 314 14.76 -1.05 -9.88
N LEU A 315 14.75 -2.34 -9.58
CA LEU A 315 15.41 -2.90 -8.38
C LEU A 315 16.94 -2.79 -8.47
N ASP A 316 17.52 -2.95 -9.65
CA ASP A 316 18.94 -2.75 -9.89
C ASP A 316 19.34 -1.28 -9.65
N LEU A 317 18.57 -0.32 -10.20
CA LEU A 317 18.82 1.11 -10.02
C LEU A 317 18.68 1.53 -8.55
N MET A 318 17.60 1.08 -7.89
CA MET A 318 17.34 1.35 -6.49
C MET A 318 18.51 0.86 -5.59
N SER A 319 19.03 -0.33 -5.89
CA SER A 319 20.13 -0.90 -5.10
C SER A 319 21.48 -0.27 -5.41
N SER A 320 21.82 -0.06 -6.69
CA SER A 320 23.17 0.35 -7.11
C SER A 320 23.41 1.86 -6.97
N GLU A 321 22.46 2.69 -7.38
CA GLU A 321 22.65 4.15 -7.42
C GLU A 321 22.05 4.85 -6.19
N TYR A 322 20.93 4.34 -5.66
CA TYR A 322 20.30 4.90 -4.46
C TYR A 322 20.76 4.21 -3.16
N GLY A 323 21.54 3.11 -3.26
CA GLY A 323 22.09 2.41 -2.10
C GLY A 323 21.00 1.79 -1.20
N GLN A 324 19.85 1.42 -1.78
CA GLN A 324 18.72 0.85 -1.08
C GLN A 324 18.51 -0.60 -1.50
N PRO A 325 19.18 -1.54 -0.83
CA PRO A 325 19.05 -2.95 -1.14
C PRO A 325 17.66 -3.47 -0.73
N TRP A 326 17.07 -4.26 -1.58
CA TRP A 326 15.89 -5.06 -1.28
C TRP A 326 16.29 -6.47 -0.84
N GLY A 327 15.38 -7.18 -0.17
CA GLY A 327 15.58 -8.57 0.25
C GLY A 327 14.68 -9.53 -0.51
N SER A 328 15.17 -10.75 -0.68
CA SER A 328 14.41 -11.89 -1.17
C SER A 328 14.65 -13.07 -0.25
N GLN A 329 13.58 -13.64 0.31
CA GLN A 329 13.65 -14.72 1.28
C GLN A 329 12.71 -15.85 0.86
N ASP A 330 13.27 -17.00 0.50
CA ASP A 330 12.46 -18.19 0.29
C ASP A 330 11.89 -18.68 1.62
N ARG A 331 10.65 -19.11 1.59
CA ARG A 331 9.86 -19.57 2.72
C ARG A 331 9.37 -21.00 2.46
N ASN A 332 9.04 -21.73 3.53
CA ASN A 332 8.39 -23.03 3.39
C ASN A 332 7.01 -22.87 2.73
N PRO A 333 6.76 -23.46 1.54
CA PRO A 333 5.48 -23.31 0.85
C PRO A 333 4.27 -23.83 1.64
N GLU A 334 4.47 -24.74 2.60
CA GLU A 334 3.40 -25.26 3.48
C GLU A 334 3.10 -24.33 4.67
N ASN A 335 4.03 -23.41 5.00
CA ASN A 335 3.87 -22.44 6.09
C ASN A 335 4.68 -21.16 5.79
N PRO A 336 4.29 -20.38 4.78
CA PRO A 336 5.08 -19.25 4.29
C PRO A 336 5.08 -18.03 5.22
N ASP A 337 4.20 -18.01 6.22
CA ASP A 337 4.04 -16.87 7.14
C ASP A 337 5.15 -16.82 8.22
N VAL A 338 5.92 -17.89 8.39
CA VAL A 338 6.96 -18.02 9.41
C VAL A 338 8.35 -18.15 8.75
N ILE A 339 9.36 -17.53 9.37
CA ILE A 339 10.76 -17.75 9.00
C ILE A 339 11.22 -19.06 9.64
N ASP A 340 11.32 -20.11 8.85
CA ASP A 340 11.81 -21.42 9.30
C ASP A 340 13.33 -21.49 9.04
N ALA A 341 14.13 -21.39 10.11
CA ALA A 341 15.57 -21.45 10.04
C ALA A 341 16.13 -22.83 9.60
N ASN A 342 15.28 -23.85 9.57
CA ASN A 342 15.67 -25.21 9.20
C ASN A 342 15.17 -25.60 7.80
N TRP A 343 14.49 -24.69 7.11
CA TRP A 343 13.99 -24.92 5.75
C TRP A 343 15.02 -24.38 4.74
N GLU A 344 15.61 -25.29 3.94
CA GLU A 344 16.56 -25.02 2.86
C GLU A 344 16.06 -25.60 1.53
#